data_8fe96e16f5c66ddc1b3ac182ceb248c2
#
_entry.id   8fe96e16f5c66ddc1b3ac182ceb248c2
#
_cell.length_a   1.000
_cell.length_b   1.000
_cell.length_c   1.000
_cell.angle_alpha   90.00
_cell.angle_beta   90.00
_cell.angle_gamma   90.00
#
_symmetry.space_group_name_H-M   'P 1'
#
loop_
_entity.id
_entity.type
_entity.pdbx_description
1 polymer ?
#
loop_
_entity_poly.entity_id
_entity_poly.type
_entity_poly.pdbx_seq_one_letter_code
_entity_poly.pdbx_strand_id
1 'polypeptide(L)'
;MQICRLYKKHLTKALGLVQNVFDECDRIDYEEQGIRTFEHFIRRENMEQNMESGEMVFFGAYEANQLIGVVAMRNGFHVSLLFVGKEYQRQGVAKRLIRRAAAYCLEQDPALRHITVNASPNGVPAYLAMGFYPLSEEQKKEGMRFTPMRIDL
;
A
#
# COMPACT_ATOMS: atom_id res chain seq x y z
N MET A 1 8.59 2.54 -17.27
CA MET A 1 7.62 2.13 -16.22
C MET A 1 6.29 2.82 -16.44
N GLN A 2 5.20 2.08 -16.33
CA GLN A 2 3.85 2.58 -16.54
C GLN A 2 3.00 2.32 -15.30
N ILE A 3 2.20 3.31 -14.88
CA ILE A 3 1.28 3.18 -13.75
C ILE A 3 -0.15 3.12 -14.31
N CYS A 4 -0.89 2.07 -13.93
CA CYS A 4 -2.27 1.84 -14.40
C CYS A 4 -3.22 1.56 -13.24
N ARG A 5 -4.49 1.92 -13.42
CA ARG A 5 -5.56 1.50 -12.53
C ARG A 5 -5.69 -0.02 -12.59
N LEU A 6 -5.82 -0.66 -11.43
CA LEU A 6 -6.06 -2.09 -11.35
C LEU A 6 -7.53 -2.36 -11.02
N TYR A 7 -8.08 -3.39 -11.62
CA TYR A 7 -9.47 -3.82 -11.45
C TYR A 7 -9.52 -5.26 -10.97
N LYS A 8 -10.73 -5.78 -10.78
CA LYS A 8 -10.94 -7.14 -10.27
C LYS A 8 -10.13 -8.20 -11.02
N LYS A 9 -10.04 -8.10 -12.34
CA LYS A 9 -9.27 -9.06 -13.16
C LYS A 9 -7.77 -9.05 -12.88
N HIS A 10 -7.25 -8.01 -12.22
CA HIS A 10 -5.83 -7.88 -11.90
C HIS A 10 -5.49 -8.38 -10.48
N LEU A 11 -6.50 -8.68 -9.66
CA LEU A 11 -6.31 -8.96 -8.24
C LEU A 11 -5.42 -10.17 -7.96
N THR A 12 -5.54 -11.24 -8.73
CA THR A 12 -4.71 -12.43 -8.50
C THR A 12 -3.22 -12.10 -8.56
N LYS A 13 -2.80 -11.36 -9.59
CA LYS A 13 -1.39 -10.96 -9.74
C LYS A 13 -0.99 -9.92 -8.70
N ALA A 14 -1.87 -8.95 -8.43
CA ALA A 14 -1.59 -7.92 -7.45
C ALA A 14 -1.40 -8.51 -6.05
N LEU A 15 -2.30 -9.39 -5.62
CA LEU A 15 -2.22 -10.00 -4.30
C LEU A 15 -1.05 -11.00 -4.21
N GLY A 16 -0.71 -11.67 -5.31
CA GLY A 16 0.48 -12.50 -5.38
C GLY A 16 1.76 -11.69 -5.13
N LEU A 17 1.87 -10.52 -5.75
CA LEU A 17 3.00 -9.61 -5.52
C LEU A 17 3.04 -9.14 -4.07
N VAL A 18 1.90 -8.72 -3.54
CA VAL A 18 1.79 -8.26 -2.14
C VAL A 18 2.26 -9.36 -1.19
N GLN A 19 1.78 -10.59 -1.35
CA GLN A 19 2.17 -11.71 -0.49
C GLN A 19 3.67 -11.99 -0.60
N ASN A 20 4.22 -12.03 -1.81
CA ASN A 20 5.64 -12.29 -2.01
C ASN A 20 6.52 -11.23 -1.34
N VAL A 21 6.19 -9.96 -1.52
CA VAL A 21 6.98 -8.88 -0.92
C VAL A 21 6.82 -8.86 0.60
N PHE A 22 5.61 -9.12 1.09
CA PHE A 22 5.39 -9.26 2.53
C PHE A 22 6.27 -10.37 3.10
N ASP A 23 6.30 -11.53 2.46
CA ASP A 23 7.10 -12.65 2.93
C ASP A 23 8.59 -12.35 2.92
N GLU A 24 9.08 -11.65 1.90
CA GLU A 24 10.50 -11.33 1.75
C GLU A 24 10.98 -10.18 2.64
N CYS A 25 10.12 -9.18 2.87
CA CYS A 25 10.55 -7.92 3.47
C CYS A 25 9.93 -7.62 4.84
N ASP A 26 8.72 -8.08 5.10
CA ASP A 26 7.96 -7.66 6.28
C ASP A 26 7.73 -8.77 7.31
N ARG A 27 7.57 -10.00 6.85
CA ARG A 27 7.18 -11.14 7.69
C ARG A 27 8.04 -11.29 8.95
N ILE A 28 9.33 -11.03 8.83
CA ILE A 28 10.29 -11.17 9.93
C ILE A 28 9.99 -10.23 11.11
N ASP A 29 9.29 -9.12 10.86
CA ASP A 29 8.96 -8.15 11.89
C ASP A 29 7.70 -8.48 12.67
N TYR A 30 6.98 -9.54 12.28
CA TYR A 30 5.69 -9.88 12.87
C TYR A 30 5.71 -11.26 13.51
N GLU A 31 4.98 -11.39 14.62
CA GLU A 31 4.65 -12.67 15.20
C GLU A 31 3.49 -13.30 14.43
N GLU A 32 3.17 -14.55 14.74
CA GLU A 32 2.17 -15.32 14.01
C GLU A 32 0.81 -14.62 13.93
N GLN A 33 0.37 -13.97 15.02
CA GLN A 33 -0.91 -13.25 15.01
C GLN A 33 -0.93 -12.15 13.95
N GLY A 34 0.14 -11.35 13.86
CA GLY A 34 0.22 -10.26 12.88
C GLY A 34 0.24 -10.78 11.45
N ILE A 35 0.96 -11.88 11.21
CA ILE A 35 1.01 -12.52 9.90
C ILE A 35 -0.41 -12.98 9.50
N ARG A 36 -1.14 -13.64 10.40
CA ARG A 36 -2.50 -14.07 10.12
C ARG A 36 -3.46 -12.90 9.90
N THR A 37 -3.31 -11.83 10.68
CA THR A 37 -4.11 -10.62 10.52
C THR A 37 -3.92 -10.04 9.12
N PHE A 38 -2.68 -9.90 8.68
CA PHE A 38 -2.38 -9.38 7.36
C PHE A 38 -2.91 -10.30 6.26
N GLU A 39 -2.62 -11.59 6.35
CA GLU A 39 -3.06 -12.56 5.32
C GLU A 39 -4.56 -12.66 5.23
N HIS A 40 -5.26 -12.52 6.35
CA HIS A 40 -6.73 -12.45 6.36
C HIS A 40 -7.22 -11.18 5.64
N PHE A 41 -6.59 -10.05 5.93
CA PHE A 41 -6.96 -8.77 5.31
C PHE A 41 -6.86 -8.83 3.79
N ILE A 42 -5.78 -9.39 3.24
CA ILE A 42 -5.56 -9.43 1.79
C ILE A 42 -6.22 -10.61 1.07
N ARG A 43 -7.08 -11.36 1.74
CA ARG A 43 -7.85 -12.40 1.06
C ARG A 43 -8.58 -11.84 -0.14
N ARG A 44 -8.59 -12.61 -1.23
CA ARG A 44 -9.19 -12.16 -2.49
C ARG A 44 -10.63 -11.71 -2.30
N GLU A 45 -11.43 -12.47 -1.56
CA GLU A 45 -12.85 -12.14 -1.33
C GLU A 45 -13.00 -10.78 -0.65
N ASN A 46 -12.15 -10.49 0.33
CA ASN A 46 -12.15 -9.23 1.05
C ASN A 46 -11.76 -8.07 0.13
N MET A 47 -10.70 -8.26 -0.66
CA MET A 47 -10.24 -7.23 -1.59
C MET A 47 -11.24 -6.98 -2.72
N GLU A 48 -11.90 -8.02 -3.22
CA GLU A 48 -12.96 -7.87 -4.21
C GLU A 48 -14.12 -7.03 -3.67
N GLN A 49 -14.57 -7.31 -2.46
CA GLN A 49 -15.65 -6.54 -1.83
C GLN A 49 -15.27 -5.09 -1.65
N ASN A 50 -14.05 -4.81 -1.19
CA ASN A 50 -13.57 -3.46 -0.98
C ASN A 50 -13.44 -2.70 -2.30
N MET A 51 -13.07 -3.38 -3.37
CA MET A 51 -12.97 -2.79 -4.70
C MET A 51 -14.36 -2.53 -5.28
N GLU A 52 -15.28 -3.48 -5.17
CA GLU A 52 -16.65 -3.35 -5.68
C GLU A 52 -17.44 -2.25 -4.95
N SER A 53 -17.26 -2.11 -3.64
CA SER A 53 -17.93 -1.07 -2.85
C SER A 53 -17.36 0.32 -3.10
N GLY A 54 -16.19 0.41 -3.74
CA GLY A 54 -15.46 1.67 -3.90
C GLY A 54 -14.66 2.08 -2.68
N GLU A 55 -14.66 1.28 -1.61
CA GLU A 55 -13.87 1.58 -0.41
C GLU A 55 -12.38 1.57 -0.71
N MET A 56 -11.91 0.68 -1.59
CA MET A 56 -10.51 0.62 -1.99
C MET A 56 -10.34 0.78 -3.51
N VAL A 57 -9.29 1.51 -3.88
CA VAL A 57 -8.89 1.73 -5.26
C VAL A 57 -7.43 1.32 -5.40
N PHE A 58 -7.13 0.55 -6.44
CA PHE A 58 -5.80 -0.02 -6.66
C PHE A 58 -5.13 0.56 -7.90
N PHE A 59 -3.82 0.78 -7.80
CA PHE A 59 -2.96 1.10 -8.95
C PHE A 59 -1.76 0.17 -8.95
N GLY A 60 -1.29 -0.16 -10.14
CA GLY A 60 -0.12 -1.01 -10.33
C GLY A 60 0.94 -0.34 -11.19
N ALA A 61 2.19 -0.62 -10.88
CA ALA A 61 3.33 -0.22 -11.69
C ALA A 61 3.78 -1.41 -12.53
N TYR A 62 3.99 -1.17 -13.82
CA TYR A 62 4.41 -2.19 -14.79
C TYR A 62 5.75 -1.82 -15.42
N GLU A 63 6.61 -2.81 -15.54
CA GLU A 63 7.85 -2.72 -16.32
C GLU A 63 7.83 -3.86 -17.32
N ALA A 64 7.90 -3.54 -18.63
CA ALA A 64 7.88 -4.57 -19.68
C ALA A 64 6.75 -5.59 -19.50
N ASN A 65 5.53 -5.14 -19.24
CA ASN A 65 4.34 -5.95 -19.02
C ASN A 65 4.34 -6.80 -17.74
N GLN A 66 5.34 -6.60 -16.87
CA GLN A 66 5.40 -7.27 -15.58
C GLN A 66 4.93 -6.32 -14.48
N LEU A 67 4.04 -6.78 -13.62
CA LEU A 67 3.61 -6.02 -12.45
C LEU A 67 4.74 -6.01 -11.41
N ILE A 68 5.24 -4.82 -11.07
CA ILE A 68 6.38 -4.67 -10.16
C ILE A 68 6.03 -3.94 -8.88
N GLY A 69 4.86 -3.34 -8.79
CA GLY A 69 4.43 -2.64 -7.57
C GLY A 69 2.94 -2.44 -7.55
N VAL A 70 2.40 -2.32 -6.34
CA VAL A 70 0.96 -2.14 -6.09
C VAL A 70 0.76 -1.12 -4.97
N VAL A 71 -0.19 -0.21 -5.18
CA VAL A 71 -0.70 0.67 -4.12
C VAL A 71 -2.21 0.52 -4.06
N ALA A 72 -2.77 0.50 -2.85
CA ALA A 72 -4.21 0.54 -2.66
C ALA A 72 -4.56 1.65 -1.67
N MET A 73 -5.50 2.51 -2.07
CA MET A 73 -6.02 3.58 -1.23
C MET A 73 -7.36 3.17 -0.65
N ARG A 74 -7.58 3.48 0.62
CA ARG A 74 -8.85 3.24 1.30
C ARG A 74 -9.49 4.59 1.64
N ASN A 75 -10.80 4.66 1.43
CA ASN A 75 -11.62 5.81 1.79
C ASN A 75 -11.16 7.14 1.18
N GLY A 76 -10.35 7.09 0.14
CA GLY A 76 -9.92 8.28 -0.58
C GLY A 76 -8.79 9.07 0.08
N PHE A 77 -8.19 8.57 1.17
CA PHE A 77 -7.09 9.30 1.83
C PHE A 77 -6.06 8.43 2.55
N HIS A 78 -6.33 7.13 2.71
CA HIS A 78 -5.44 6.25 3.50
C HIS A 78 -4.76 5.21 2.62
N VAL A 79 -3.44 5.13 2.70
CA VAL A 79 -2.67 4.08 2.03
C VAL A 79 -2.85 2.78 2.79
N SER A 80 -3.56 1.83 2.19
CA SER A 80 -3.84 0.54 2.81
C SER A 80 -2.80 -0.51 2.45
N LEU A 81 -2.28 -0.46 1.21
CA LEU A 81 -1.23 -1.35 0.72
C LEU A 81 -0.26 -0.53 -0.14
N LEU A 82 1.03 -0.76 0.05
CA LEU A 82 2.08 -0.24 -0.83
C LEU A 82 3.22 -1.25 -0.82
N PHE A 83 3.36 -1.98 -1.93
CA PHE A 83 4.34 -3.05 -2.05
C PHE A 83 5.04 -2.95 -3.40
N VAL A 84 6.36 -2.97 -3.39
CA VAL A 84 7.21 -2.94 -4.58
C VAL A 84 8.12 -4.16 -4.55
N GLY A 85 8.20 -4.86 -5.67
CA GLY A 85 9.08 -6.03 -5.81
C GLY A 85 10.49 -5.70 -5.34
N LYS A 86 11.12 -6.64 -4.61
CA LYS A 86 12.40 -6.39 -3.94
C LYS A 86 13.48 -5.86 -4.89
N GLU A 87 13.55 -6.40 -6.10
CA GLU A 87 14.56 -5.97 -7.09
C GLU A 87 14.27 -4.60 -7.70
N TYR A 88 13.08 -4.05 -7.48
CA TYR A 88 12.69 -2.74 -8.02
C TYR A 88 12.62 -1.65 -6.95
N GLN A 89 12.99 -1.97 -5.71
CA GLN A 89 12.99 -1.02 -4.61
C GLN A 89 14.13 -0.01 -4.76
N ARG A 90 13.97 1.18 -4.14
CA ARG A 90 14.93 2.29 -4.19
C ARG A 90 15.15 2.87 -5.58
N GLN A 91 14.17 2.72 -6.46
CA GLN A 91 14.21 3.26 -7.83
C GLN A 91 13.07 4.24 -8.09
N GLY A 92 12.38 4.69 -7.04
CA GLY A 92 11.30 5.66 -7.14
C GLY A 92 9.95 5.07 -7.50
N VAL A 93 9.78 3.75 -7.55
CA VAL A 93 8.51 3.11 -7.91
C VAL A 93 7.42 3.44 -6.89
N ALA A 94 7.72 3.28 -5.59
CA ALA A 94 6.76 3.59 -4.53
C ALA A 94 6.30 5.04 -4.58
N LYS A 95 7.24 5.96 -4.79
CA LYS A 95 6.94 7.39 -4.88
C LYS A 95 6.00 7.70 -6.04
N ARG A 96 6.23 7.08 -7.19
CA ARG A 96 5.37 7.27 -8.37
C ARG A 96 3.98 6.68 -8.14
N LEU A 97 3.89 5.53 -7.48
CA LEU A 97 2.61 4.94 -7.12
C LEU A 97 1.82 5.85 -6.18
N ILE A 98 2.46 6.36 -5.14
CA ILE A 98 1.83 7.29 -4.20
C ILE A 98 1.35 8.56 -4.92
N ARG A 99 2.18 9.13 -5.80
CA ARG A 99 1.81 10.32 -6.56
C ARG A 99 0.56 10.08 -7.42
N ARG A 100 0.51 8.95 -8.11
CA ARG A 100 -0.63 8.60 -8.96
C ARG A 100 -1.89 8.41 -8.12
N ALA A 101 -1.77 7.70 -7.00
CA ALA A 101 -2.89 7.47 -6.09
C ALA A 101 -3.39 8.78 -5.46
N ALA A 102 -2.47 9.66 -5.05
CA ALA A 102 -2.82 10.96 -4.50
C ALA A 102 -3.55 11.84 -5.52
N ALA A 103 -3.08 11.84 -6.77
CA ALA A 103 -3.73 12.58 -7.86
C ALA A 103 -5.17 12.12 -8.05
N TYR A 104 -5.40 10.81 -8.04
CA TYR A 104 -6.75 10.26 -8.12
C TYR A 104 -7.61 10.71 -6.95
N CYS A 105 -7.10 10.62 -5.73
CA CYS A 105 -7.84 11.02 -4.53
C CYS A 105 -8.21 12.51 -4.57
N LEU A 106 -7.31 13.37 -5.04
CA LEU A 106 -7.57 14.80 -5.20
C LEU A 106 -8.62 15.08 -6.28
N GLU A 107 -8.66 14.30 -7.35
CA GLU A 107 -9.72 14.42 -8.36
C GLU A 107 -11.08 14.08 -7.77
N GLN A 108 -11.14 13.08 -6.90
CA GLN A 108 -12.40 12.68 -6.24
C GLN A 108 -12.81 13.65 -5.14
N ASP A 109 -11.85 14.24 -4.45
CA ASP A 109 -12.10 15.21 -3.36
C ASP A 109 -11.08 16.34 -3.45
N PRO A 110 -11.40 17.45 -4.14
CA PRO A 110 -10.48 18.59 -4.26
C PRO A 110 -10.15 19.27 -2.93
N ALA A 111 -10.92 19.01 -1.88
CA ALA A 111 -10.68 19.56 -0.53
C ALA A 111 -9.69 18.71 0.27
N LEU A 112 -9.23 17.58 -0.26
CA LEU A 112 -8.27 16.71 0.42
C LEU A 112 -6.98 17.48 0.75
N ARG A 113 -6.49 17.36 2.00
CA ARG A 113 -5.31 18.10 2.46
C ARG A 113 -4.14 17.20 2.85
N HIS A 114 -4.39 15.93 3.08
CA HIS A 114 -3.31 15.01 3.49
C HIS A 114 -3.68 13.57 3.17
N ILE A 115 -2.65 12.74 3.13
CA ILE A 115 -2.77 11.28 2.98
C ILE A 115 -2.11 10.65 4.19
N THR A 116 -2.74 9.60 4.73
CA THR A 116 -2.24 8.87 5.89
C THR A 116 -1.83 7.45 5.51
N VAL A 117 -1.00 6.86 6.35
CA VAL A 117 -0.59 5.46 6.25
C VAL A 117 -0.30 4.92 7.65
N ASN A 118 -0.53 3.64 7.84
CA ASN A 118 -0.01 2.90 8.98
C ASN A 118 1.22 2.13 8.48
N ALA A 119 2.40 2.72 8.64
CA ALA A 119 3.62 2.18 8.07
C ALA A 119 4.13 0.97 8.84
N SER A 120 4.45 -0.12 8.14
CA SER A 120 5.13 -1.26 8.74
C SER A 120 6.53 -0.84 9.21
N PRO A 121 7.15 -1.57 10.16
CA PRO A 121 8.53 -1.26 10.57
C PRO A 121 9.49 -1.18 9.37
N ASN A 122 9.38 -2.10 8.42
CA ASN A 122 10.20 -2.08 7.21
C ASN A 122 9.89 -0.88 6.30
N GLY A 123 8.64 -0.42 6.29
CA GLY A 123 8.20 0.67 5.40
C GLY A 123 8.53 2.07 5.91
N VAL A 124 8.72 2.26 7.20
CA VAL A 124 8.95 3.60 7.79
C VAL A 124 10.03 4.40 7.07
N PRO A 125 11.24 3.86 6.80
CA PRO A 125 12.28 4.63 6.13
C PRO A 125 11.85 5.13 4.74
N ALA A 126 11.13 4.32 3.99
CA ALA A 126 10.66 4.70 2.66
C ALA A 126 9.63 5.83 2.73
N TYR A 127 8.70 5.75 3.68
CA TYR A 127 7.71 6.82 3.86
C TYR A 127 8.36 8.12 4.31
N LEU A 128 9.34 8.07 5.22
CA LEU A 128 10.11 9.26 5.60
C LEU A 128 10.79 9.88 4.39
N ALA A 129 11.41 9.07 3.54
CA ALA A 129 12.08 9.55 2.34
C ALA A 129 11.11 10.19 1.34
N MET A 130 9.84 9.80 1.35
CA MET A 130 8.80 10.39 0.50
C MET A 130 8.19 11.67 1.08
N GLY A 131 8.54 12.03 2.31
CA GLY A 131 8.02 13.24 2.96
C GLY A 131 6.91 13.01 3.97
N PHE A 132 6.57 11.76 4.25
CA PHE A 132 5.64 11.46 5.34
C PHE A 132 6.33 11.71 6.69
N TYR A 133 5.55 12.06 7.70
CA TYR A 133 6.06 12.24 9.05
C TYR A 133 5.19 11.47 10.04
N PRO A 134 5.79 10.94 11.13
CA PRO A 134 5.03 10.15 12.10
C PRO A 134 4.07 11.02 12.91
N LEU A 135 2.89 10.48 13.18
CA LEU A 135 1.88 11.11 14.01
C LEU A 135 2.00 10.67 15.48
N SER A 136 2.62 9.53 15.72
CA SER A 136 2.85 8.99 17.04
C SER A 136 3.98 7.96 17.00
N GLU A 137 4.31 7.38 18.15
CA GLU A 137 5.25 6.26 18.23
C GLU A 137 4.64 5.00 17.62
N GLU A 138 5.48 3.99 17.42
CA GLU A 138 5.03 2.68 16.92
C GLU A 138 3.96 2.11 17.84
N GLN A 139 2.93 1.54 17.21
CA GLN A 139 1.79 0.93 17.88
C GLN A 139 1.65 -0.53 17.45
N LYS A 140 0.81 -1.26 18.17
CA LYS A 140 0.50 -2.65 17.85
C LYS A 140 -0.99 -2.88 18.00
N LYS A 141 -1.62 -3.45 16.97
CA LYS A 141 -3.04 -3.79 16.99
C LYS A 141 -3.24 -5.11 16.28
N GLU A 142 -3.88 -6.07 16.95
CA GLU A 142 -4.13 -7.40 16.38
C GLU A 142 -2.84 -8.05 15.84
N GLY A 143 -1.73 -7.86 16.56
CA GLY A 143 -0.43 -8.39 16.18
C GLY A 143 0.32 -7.59 15.11
N MET A 144 -0.32 -6.58 14.52
CA MET A 144 0.32 -5.74 13.51
C MET A 144 1.03 -4.56 14.17
N ARG A 145 2.35 -4.46 13.94
CA ARG A 145 3.17 -3.33 14.36
C ARG A 145 3.13 -2.27 13.28
N PHE A 146 2.88 -1.02 13.65
CA PHE A 146 2.83 0.06 12.66
C PHE A 146 3.10 1.41 13.32
N THR A 147 3.56 2.35 12.49
CA THR A 147 3.69 3.76 12.87
C THR A 147 2.71 4.56 12.01
N PRO A 148 1.73 5.25 12.63
CA PRO A 148 0.85 6.13 11.84
C PRO A 148 1.64 7.31 11.33
N MET A 149 1.52 7.57 10.03
CA MET A 149 2.24 8.64 9.35
C MET A 149 1.33 9.42 8.43
N ARG A 150 1.74 10.63 8.07
CA ARG A 150 0.97 11.51 7.22
C ARG A 150 1.87 12.33 6.30
N ILE A 151 1.38 12.62 5.10
CA ILE A 151 1.97 13.62 4.21
C ILE A 151 0.93 14.68 3.90
N ASP A 152 1.33 15.94 3.92
CA ASP A 152 0.45 17.05 3.55
C ASP A 152 0.52 17.28 2.04
N LEU A 153 -0.63 17.57 1.45
CA LEU A 153 -0.75 17.79 0.01
C LEU A 153 -0.71 19.27 -0.35
#